data_5f30034bf9efb40c76d534c3e55a13fe
#
_entry.id   5f30034bf9efb40c76d534c3e55a13fe
#
_cell.length_a   1.000
_cell.length_b   1.000
_cell.length_c   1.000
_cell.angle_alpha   90.00
_cell.angle_beta   90.00
_cell.angle_gamma   90.00
#
_symmetry.space_group_name_H-M   'P 1'
#
loop_
_entity.id
_entity.type
_entity.pdbx_description
1 polymer ?
#
loop_
_entity_poly.entity_id
_entity_poly.type
_entity_poly.pdbx_seq_one_letter_code
_entity_poly.pdbx_strand_id
1 'polypeptide(L)'
;LAIVSIKNKSKSGSLLVGNTGFEPTYALFAGGYRTTYTDKIESVNIPTISNATVFGDLTVSRAYLAGLGSATRGVFAGGDNSTAQNVIDYVTTASAGNATDFGDLIAAAFSMGGLASATRGLFAGGYNPSTLTTQAQYITIATTGNGTNFGNLTVARAGLAGLSSTTRGVFGGGEASGGINNNTMDYYTIATTGAATDFGDLTLARGYLAAGASTTRGVFSGGDSGTYSNVIDYITIATTGNATDFGDLTVARSALAGGSSTTRALFGGGYTGAGSNVIDYITIASTGNAVDFGDLTIATRLLAGCSNSHGGL
;
A
#
# COMPACT_ATOMS: atom_id res chain seq x y z
N LEU A 1 -29.23 -22.17 18.61
CA LEU A 1 -29.25 -21.41 17.36
C LEU A 1 -30.08 -22.22 16.36
N ALA A 2 -31.29 -21.74 16.01
CA ALA A 2 -32.17 -22.38 15.08
C ALA A 2 -31.84 -21.98 13.65
N ILE A 3 -31.54 -22.97 12.81
CA ILE A 3 -31.40 -22.78 11.35
C ILE A 3 -32.82 -22.81 10.76
N VAL A 4 -33.28 -21.65 10.28
CA VAL A 4 -34.53 -21.57 9.50
C VAL A 4 -34.21 -21.87 8.05
N SER A 5 -34.60 -23.05 7.56
CA SER A 5 -34.51 -23.40 6.15
C SER A 5 -35.80 -22.93 5.46
N ILE A 6 -35.69 -21.92 4.59
CA ILE A 6 -36.78 -21.51 3.70
C ILE A 6 -36.61 -22.27 2.38
N LYS A 7 -37.46 -23.25 2.14
CA LYS A 7 -37.59 -23.93 0.84
C LYS A 7 -38.53 -23.12 -0.07
N ASN A 8 -37.96 -22.34 -0.98
CA ASN A 8 -38.72 -21.83 -2.13
C ASN A 8 -38.42 -22.69 -3.36
N LYS A 9 -39.42 -23.44 -3.83
CA LYS A 9 -39.36 -24.16 -5.10
C LYS A 9 -39.76 -23.22 -6.22
N SER A 10 -38.83 -22.75 -7.03
CA SER A 10 -39.13 -22.20 -8.35
C SER A 10 -39.07 -23.32 -9.41
N LYS A 11 -39.94 -23.24 -10.42
CA LYS A 11 -40.16 -24.26 -11.46
C LYS A 11 -39.08 -24.27 -12.58
N SER A 12 -37.85 -23.97 -12.29
CA SER A 12 -36.70 -24.23 -13.18
C SER A 12 -35.56 -24.72 -12.31
N GLY A 13 -35.08 -25.93 -12.58
CA GLY A 13 -34.11 -26.64 -11.73
C GLY A 13 -32.71 -26.07 -11.72
N SER A 14 -32.57 -24.79 -11.42
CA SER A 14 -31.29 -24.14 -11.08
C SER A 14 -31.24 -23.98 -9.57
N LEU A 15 -30.40 -24.76 -8.91
CA LEU A 15 -30.06 -24.58 -7.52
C LEU A 15 -29.27 -23.26 -7.43
N LEU A 16 -29.92 -22.18 -7.00
CA LEU A 16 -29.20 -20.99 -6.55
C LEU A 16 -28.44 -21.40 -5.28
N VAL A 17 -27.21 -21.81 -5.42
CA VAL A 17 -26.23 -21.77 -4.33
C VAL A 17 -26.18 -20.31 -3.94
N GLY A 18 -26.78 -19.95 -2.81
CA GLY A 18 -26.64 -18.61 -2.25
C GLY A 18 -25.15 -18.31 -2.14
N ASN A 19 -24.67 -17.35 -2.92
CA ASN A 19 -23.33 -16.81 -2.77
C ASN A 19 -23.27 -16.29 -1.32
N THR A 20 -22.61 -17.03 -0.43
CA THR A 20 -22.24 -16.55 0.89
C THR A 20 -21.13 -15.55 0.62
N GLY A 21 -21.52 -14.30 0.39
CA GLY A 21 -20.69 -13.23 -0.13
C GLY A 21 -19.46 -12.95 0.72
N PHE A 22 -18.43 -13.75 0.54
CA PHE A 22 -17.05 -13.35 0.73
C PHE A 22 -16.57 -12.84 -0.62
N GLU A 23 -16.67 -11.53 -0.83
CA GLU A 23 -15.99 -10.91 -1.96
C GLU A 23 -14.49 -11.22 -1.83
N PRO A 24 -13.85 -11.69 -2.91
CA PRO A 24 -12.44 -12.03 -2.85
C PRO A 24 -11.63 -10.79 -2.51
N THR A 25 -10.69 -10.95 -1.56
CA THR A 25 -9.81 -9.88 -1.11
C THR A 25 -8.51 -9.94 -1.89
N TYR A 26 -8.28 -8.92 -2.72
CA TYR A 26 -7.10 -8.84 -3.56
C TYR A 26 -6.09 -7.83 -3.03
N ALA A 27 -4.79 -8.16 -3.14
CA ALA A 27 -3.72 -7.19 -3.19
C ALA A 27 -3.33 -6.96 -4.65
N LEU A 28 -3.12 -5.71 -5.02
CA LEU A 28 -2.65 -5.28 -6.32
C LEU A 28 -1.24 -4.72 -6.19
N PHE A 29 -0.38 -5.08 -7.14
CA PHE A 29 0.99 -4.59 -7.27
C PHE A 29 1.13 -3.94 -8.64
N ALA A 30 1.50 -2.65 -8.70
CA ALA A 30 1.42 -1.87 -9.92
C ALA A 30 2.68 -1.07 -10.24
N GLY A 31 2.99 -0.94 -11.53
CA GLY A 31 4.13 -0.18 -12.01
C GLY A 31 5.46 -0.76 -11.54
N GLY A 32 6.44 0.11 -11.40
CA GLY A 32 7.77 -0.25 -10.92
C GLY A 32 8.82 -0.29 -12.03
N TYR A 33 9.99 -0.81 -11.67
CA TYR A 33 11.15 -0.93 -12.55
C TYR A 33 11.60 -2.39 -12.64
N ARG A 34 11.71 -2.88 -13.86
CA ARG A 34 12.24 -4.20 -14.23
C ARG A 34 13.63 -4.00 -14.86
N THR A 35 13.75 -4.09 -16.16
CA THR A 35 14.87 -3.55 -16.95
C THR A 35 14.54 -2.16 -17.50
N THR A 36 13.27 -1.82 -17.54
CA THR A 36 12.68 -0.53 -17.91
C THR A 36 11.51 -0.23 -16.95
N TYR A 37 10.97 0.96 -17.01
CA TYR A 37 9.69 1.28 -16.35
C TYR A 37 8.58 0.40 -16.89
N THR A 38 7.66 -0.03 -16.02
CA THR A 38 6.54 -0.87 -16.41
C THR A 38 5.21 -0.25 -16.01
N ASP A 39 4.16 -0.57 -16.76
CA ASP A 39 2.76 -0.21 -16.49
C ASP A 39 1.96 -1.37 -15.89
N LYS A 40 2.54 -2.57 -15.79
CA LYS A 40 1.81 -3.76 -15.37
C LYS A 40 1.22 -3.64 -13.98
N ILE A 41 -0.02 -4.10 -13.86
CA ILE A 41 -0.72 -4.34 -12.61
C ILE A 41 -0.89 -5.85 -12.45
N GLU A 42 -0.46 -6.38 -11.32
CA GLU A 42 -0.59 -7.79 -10.97
C GLU A 42 -1.47 -7.92 -9.71
N SER A 43 -2.17 -9.03 -9.58
CA SER A 43 -3.05 -9.30 -8.43
C SER A 43 -2.78 -10.65 -7.81
N VAL A 44 -2.98 -10.71 -6.49
CA VAL A 44 -3.05 -11.96 -5.73
C VAL A 44 -4.31 -11.99 -4.87
N ASN A 45 -4.89 -13.16 -4.69
CA ASN A 45 -6.00 -13.37 -3.75
C ASN A 45 -5.42 -13.61 -2.35
N ILE A 46 -5.53 -12.62 -1.44
CA ILE A 46 -4.88 -12.64 -0.11
C ILE A 46 -5.19 -13.88 0.73
N PRO A 47 -6.42 -14.40 0.80
CA PRO A 47 -6.75 -15.65 1.52
C PRO A 47 -6.01 -16.89 1.03
N THR A 48 -5.60 -16.95 -0.23
CA THR A 48 -5.11 -18.17 -0.88
C THR A 48 -3.68 -18.00 -1.34
N ILE A 49 -2.76 -18.79 -0.80
CA ILE A 49 -1.34 -18.81 -1.22
C ILE A 49 -1.26 -19.17 -2.70
N SER A 50 -0.68 -18.28 -3.51
CA SER A 50 -0.55 -18.45 -4.96
C SER A 50 0.37 -17.39 -5.57
N ASN A 51 0.87 -17.65 -6.75
CA ASN A 51 1.56 -16.63 -7.53
C ASN A 51 0.59 -15.55 -8.01
N ALA A 52 1.13 -14.36 -8.28
CA ALA A 52 0.39 -13.26 -8.87
C ALA A 52 -0.05 -13.58 -10.30
N THR A 53 -1.13 -12.96 -10.70
CA THR A 53 -1.64 -12.99 -12.07
C THR A 53 -1.75 -11.57 -12.63
N VAL A 54 -1.64 -11.44 -13.94
CA VAL A 54 -1.83 -10.14 -14.61
C VAL A 54 -3.24 -9.65 -14.37
N PHE A 55 -3.37 -8.40 -13.92
CA PHE A 55 -4.63 -7.72 -13.68
C PHE A 55 -4.97 -6.75 -14.82
N GLY A 56 -3.99 -5.97 -15.27
CA GLY A 56 -4.13 -4.94 -16.30
C GLY A 56 -2.90 -4.05 -16.38
N ASP A 57 -3.07 -2.87 -16.93
CA ASP A 57 -2.01 -1.89 -17.15
C ASP A 57 -2.38 -0.52 -16.57
N LEU A 58 -1.40 0.23 -16.04
CA LEU A 58 -1.51 1.66 -15.74
C LEU A 58 -1.63 2.46 -17.05
N THR A 59 -2.09 3.70 -16.97
CA THR A 59 -2.13 4.59 -18.15
C THR A 59 -0.74 5.01 -18.60
N VAL A 60 0.26 5.01 -17.70
CA VAL A 60 1.65 5.39 -17.96
C VAL A 60 2.61 4.45 -17.23
N SER A 61 3.62 3.92 -17.95
CA SER A 61 4.71 3.14 -17.35
C SER A 61 5.53 4.03 -16.41
N ARG A 62 5.66 3.67 -15.12
CA ARG A 62 6.37 4.46 -14.10
C ARG A 62 6.75 3.65 -12.87
N ALA A 63 7.76 4.10 -12.15
CA ALA A 63 8.21 3.57 -10.87
C ALA A 63 8.07 4.61 -9.75
N TYR A 64 8.36 4.25 -8.50
CA TYR A 64 8.28 5.15 -7.35
C TYR A 64 6.91 5.77 -7.10
N LEU A 65 5.86 5.15 -7.56
CA LEU A 65 4.48 5.60 -7.38
C LEU A 65 3.96 5.20 -5.99
N ALA A 66 2.94 5.91 -5.51
CA ALA A 66 2.21 5.55 -4.31
C ALA A 66 0.92 4.80 -4.66
N GLY A 67 0.53 3.85 -3.81
CA GLY A 67 -0.73 3.11 -3.94
C GLY A 67 -1.62 3.27 -2.72
N LEU A 68 -2.92 3.21 -2.93
CA LEU A 68 -3.93 3.14 -1.87
C LEU A 68 -5.21 2.49 -2.41
N GLY A 69 -6.06 2.01 -1.53
CA GLY A 69 -7.26 1.30 -1.97
C GLY A 69 -8.50 1.56 -1.13
N SER A 70 -9.63 1.22 -1.71
CA SER A 70 -10.92 1.06 -1.05
C SER A 70 -11.52 -0.27 -1.45
N ALA A 71 -12.66 -0.65 -0.89
CA ALA A 71 -13.36 -1.89 -1.27
C ALA A 71 -13.63 -2.00 -2.78
N THR A 72 -13.68 -0.90 -3.52
CA THR A 72 -14.07 -0.89 -4.94
C THR A 72 -13.00 -0.39 -5.89
N ARG A 73 -12.01 0.36 -5.41
CA ARG A 73 -10.98 0.98 -6.25
C ARG A 73 -9.58 0.80 -5.67
N GLY A 74 -8.65 0.41 -6.53
CA GLY A 74 -7.21 0.60 -6.33
C GLY A 74 -6.77 1.87 -7.04
N VAL A 75 -6.01 2.74 -6.38
CA VAL A 75 -5.57 4.03 -6.90
C VAL A 75 -4.05 4.11 -6.82
N PHE A 76 -3.43 4.59 -7.90
CA PHE A 76 -1.98 4.70 -8.05
C PHE A 76 -1.61 6.12 -8.48
N ALA A 77 -0.71 6.78 -7.76
CA ALA A 77 -0.44 8.20 -7.94
C ALA A 77 1.03 8.54 -8.04
N GLY A 78 1.34 9.54 -8.89
CA GLY A 78 2.68 10.05 -9.07
C GLY A 78 3.65 9.04 -9.65
N GLY A 79 4.89 9.13 -9.24
CA GLY A 79 5.97 8.27 -9.73
C GLY A 79 6.92 8.99 -10.67
N ASP A 80 7.84 8.23 -11.25
CA ASP A 80 8.86 8.70 -12.18
C ASP A 80 8.96 7.77 -13.39
N ASN A 81 9.16 8.36 -14.56
CA ASN A 81 9.52 7.67 -15.80
C ASN A 81 10.61 8.42 -16.58
N SER A 82 11.63 8.88 -15.89
CA SER A 82 12.68 9.84 -16.22
C SER A 82 12.26 11.30 -15.96
N THR A 83 11.00 11.53 -15.64
CA THR A 83 10.48 12.80 -15.14
C THR A 83 9.41 12.50 -14.11
N ALA A 84 9.33 13.34 -13.07
CA ALA A 84 8.29 13.20 -12.06
C ALA A 84 6.90 13.35 -12.68
N GLN A 85 5.95 12.51 -12.26
CA GLN A 85 4.59 12.45 -12.78
C GLN A 85 3.58 13.03 -11.78
N ASN A 86 2.51 13.64 -12.27
CA ASN A 86 1.35 14.06 -11.44
C ASN A 86 0.13 13.16 -11.62
N VAL A 87 0.17 12.21 -12.54
CA VAL A 87 -0.96 11.33 -12.90
C VAL A 87 -1.45 10.53 -11.70
N ILE A 88 -2.75 10.48 -11.52
CA ILE A 88 -3.44 9.54 -10.63
C ILE A 88 -4.28 8.60 -11.51
N ASP A 89 -4.02 7.30 -11.42
CA ASP A 89 -4.78 6.25 -12.09
C ASP A 89 -5.63 5.47 -11.10
N TYR A 90 -6.72 4.86 -11.56
CA TYR A 90 -7.47 3.90 -10.76
C TYR A 90 -7.92 2.70 -11.56
N VAL A 91 -8.11 1.59 -10.85
CA VAL A 91 -8.76 0.37 -11.33
C VAL A 91 -9.96 0.05 -10.46
N THR A 92 -10.97 -0.61 -11.05
CA THR A 92 -12.05 -1.23 -10.28
C THR A 92 -11.57 -2.61 -9.81
N THR A 93 -11.53 -2.84 -8.50
CA THR A 93 -10.93 -4.06 -7.93
C THR A 93 -11.75 -5.34 -8.17
N ALA A 94 -13.03 -5.22 -8.50
CA ALA A 94 -13.93 -6.37 -8.73
C ALA A 94 -13.65 -7.12 -10.04
N SER A 95 -12.95 -6.52 -11.00
CA SER A 95 -12.67 -7.13 -12.31
C SER A 95 -11.31 -6.68 -12.84
N ALA A 96 -10.55 -7.65 -13.38
CA ALA A 96 -9.30 -7.34 -14.07
C ALA A 96 -9.55 -6.41 -15.27
N GLY A 97 -8.64 -5.49 -15.50
CA GLY A 97 -8.72 -4.49 -16.56
C GLY A 97 -7.69 -3.38 -16.38
N ASN A 98 -7.53 -2.58 -17.41
CA ASN A 98 -6.59 -1.47 -17.41
C ASN A 98 -7.09 -0.32 -16.53
N ALA A 99 -6.15 0.44 -16.00
CA ALA A 99 -6.43 1.63 -15.24
C ALA A 99 -7.04 2.74 -16.13
N THR A 100 -7.82 3.57 -15.48
CA THR A 100 -8.42 4.77 -16.06
C THR A 100 -7.86 5.99 -15.33
N ASP A 101 -7.72 7.09 -16.02
CA ASP A 101 -7.34 8.37 -15.43
C ASP A 101 -8.33 8.78 -14.34
N PHE A 102 -7.78 9.12 -13.18
CA PHE A 102 -8.54 9.62 -12.01
C PHE A 102 -8.49 11.13 -11.92
N GLY A 103 -7.37 11.73 -12.31
CA GLY A 103 -7.02 13.14 -12.19
C GLY A 103 -5.54 13.31 -11.85
N ASP A 104 -5.17 14.46 -11.29
CA ASP A 104 -3.79 14.83 -11.05
C ASP A 104 -3.49 15.13 -9.59
N LEU A 105 -2.27 14.86 -9.16
CA LEU A 105 -1.67 15.42 -7.95
C LEU A 105 -1.56 16.96 -8.07
N ILE A 106 -1.48 17.66 -6.95
CA ILE A 106 -1.27 19.12 -6.92
C ILE A 106 0.01 19.51 -7.67
N ALA A 107 1.03 18.67 -7.59
CA ALA A 107 2.28 18.82 -8.33
C ALA A 107 2.87 17.43 -8.62
N ALA A 108 3.68 17.33 -9.68
CA ALA A 108 4.39 16.11 -10.02
C ALA A 108 5.29 15.67 -8.84
N ALA A 109 5.18 14.41 -8.41
CA ALA A 109 5.91 13.89 -7.27
C ALA A 109 6.14 12.38 -7.37
N PHE A 110 7.19 11.89 -6.71
CA PHE A 110 7.53 10.47 -6.64
C PHE A 110 8.05 10.07 -5.25
N SER A 111 8.10 8.76 -4.97
CA SER A 111 8.49 8.21 -3.65
C SER A 111 7.64 8.73 -2.49
N MET A 112 6.37 9.01 -2.74
CA MET A 112 5.37 9.35 -1.72
C MET A 112 4.89 8.09 -1.00
N GLY A 113 4.40 8.26 0.23
CA GLY A 113 3.55 7.25 0.89
C GLY A 113 2.08 7.44 0.52
N GLY A 114 1.32 6.33 0.49
CA GLY A 114 -0.12 6.34 0.29
C GLY A 114 -0.83 5.60 1.43
N LEU A 115 -2.03 6.04 1.81
CA LEU A 115 -2.93 5.37 2.75
C LEU A 115 -4.38 5.80 2.51
N ALA A 116 -5.35 5.03 2.99
CA ALA A 116 -6.75 5.36 2.76
C ALA A 116 -7.68 4.99 3.92
N SER A 117 -8.79 5.70 4.00
CA SER A 117 -10.03 5.21 4.63
C SER A 117 -10.97 4.69 3.52
N ALA A 118 -12.20 4.27 3.91
CA ALA A 118 -13.22 3.86 2.95
C ALA A 118 -13.50 4.89 1.84
N THR A 119 -13.30 6.16 2.14
CA THR A 119 -13.79 7.27 1.28
C THR A 119 -12.69 8.21 0.83
N ARG A 120 -11.60 8.34 1.60
CA ARG A 120 -10.55 9.32 1.37
C ARG A 120 -9.20 8.64 1.27
N GLY A 121 -8.48 8.93 0.20
CA GLY A 121 -7.08 8.56 0.01
C GLY A 121 -6.16 9.73 0.31
N LEU A 122 -5.03 9.49 0.98
CA LEU A 122 -3.99 10.47 1.28
C LEU A 122 -2.67 10.03 0.64
N PHE A 123 -1.97 10.99 0.04
CA PHE A 123 -0.59 10.87 -0.43
C PHE A 123 0.26 11.90 0.29
N ALA A 124 1.43 11.52 0.81
CA ALA A 124 2.26 12.44 1.59
C ALA A 124 3.76 12.24 1.34
N GLY A 125 4.53 13.33 1.49
CA GLY A 125 5.96 13.35 1.33
C GLY A 125 6.42 13.17 -0.11
N GLY A 126 7.60 12.61 -0.31
CA GLY A 126 8.21 12.36 -1.61
C GLY A 126 9.10 13.50 -2.08
N TYR A 127 9.52 13.41 -3.36
CA TYR A 127 10.22 14.46 -4.09
C TYR A 127 9.26 15.19 -5.03
N ASN A 128 9.32 16.54 -5.05
CA ASN A 128 8.50 17.43 -5.88
C ASN A 128 9.39 18.44 -6.65
N PRO A 129 9.76 18.22 -7.92
CA PRO A 129 10.27 16.98 -8.50
C PRO A 129 11.71 16.67 -8.04
N SER A 130 12.43 17.65 -7.46
CA SER A 130 13.83 17.51 -7.01
C SER A 130 14.02 17.86 -5.53
N THR A 131 12.99 18.35 -4.86
CA THR A 131 13.02 18.79 -3.46
C THR A 131 12.13 17.90 -2.61
N LEU A 132 12.66 17.44 -1.49
CA LEU A 132 11.85 16.74 -0.48
C LEU A 132 10.73 17.64 0.01
N THR A 133 9.54 17.07 0.17
CA THR A 133 8.37 17.82 0.61
C THR A 133 7.74 17.22 1.87
N THR A 134 7.11 18.09 2.66
CA THR A 134 6.22 17.69 3.75
C THR A 134 4.77 17.58 3.29
N GLN A 135 4.44 18.00 2.07
CA GLN A 135 3.07 18.12 1.58
C GLN A 135 2.32 16.81 1.71
N ALA A 136 1.13 16.88 2.27
CA ALA A 136 0.12 15.84 2.20
C ALA A 136 -1.08 16.37 1.41
N GLN A 137 -1.65 15.52 0.55
CA GLN A 137 -2.81 15.81 -0.26
C GLN A 137 -3.79 14.64 -0.22
N TYR A 138 -5.07 14.91 -0.48
CA TYR A 138 -6.10 13.89 -0.47
C TYR A 138 -6.97 13.90 -1.71
N ILE A 139 -7.59 12.77 -1.95
CA ILE A 139 -8.64 12.55 -2.94
C ILE A 139 -9.88 11.94 -2.28
N THR A 140 -11.04 12.14 -2.89
CA THR A 140 -12.25 11.37 -2.57
C THR A 140 -12.30 10.15 -3.50
N ILE A 141 -12.08 8.94 -2.98
CA ILE A 141 -11.83 7.74 -3.81
C ILE A 141 -13.02 7.41 -4.74
N ALA A 142 -14.24 7.67 -4.32
CA ALA A 142 -15.44 7.34 -5.10
C ALA A 142 -15.65 8.22 -6.34
N THR A 143 -15.07 9.42 -6.38
CA THR A 143 -15.24 10.40 -7.47
C THR A 143 -13.90 10.82 -8.03
N THR A 144 -13.74 10.75 -9.35
CA THR A 144 -12.53 11.24 -10.03
C THR A 144 -12.34 12.73 -9.84
N GLY A 145 -11.10 13.18 -9.79
CA GLY A 145 -10.73 14.58 -9.59
C GLY A 145 -9.32 14.74 -9.05
N ASN A 146 -8.83 15.95 -9.05
CA ASN A 146 -7.47 16.26 -8.66
C ASN A 146 -7.27 16.21 -7.14
N GLY A 147 -6.02 16.02 -6.73
CA GLY A 147 -5.59 16.11 -5.35
C GLY A 147 -5.88 17.47 -4.74
N THR A 148 -6.24 17.46 -3.47
CA THR A 148 -6.52 18.68 -2.67
C THR A 148 -5.57 18.70 -1.49
N ASN A 149 -5.08 19.88 -1.11
CA ASN A 149 -4.17 20.01 0.03
C ASN A 149 -4.80 19.48 1.32
N PHE A 150 -4.05 18.66 2.04
CA PHE A 150 -4.48 18.09 3.32
C PHE A 150 -3.77 18.73 4.50
N GLY A 151 -2.46 18.93 4.39
CA GLY A 151 -1.59 19.46 5.44
C GLY A 151 -0.13 19.10 5.18
N ASN A 152 0.65 18.98 6.24
CA ASN A 152 2.08 18.66 6.13
C ASN A 152 2.49 17.56 7.11
N LEU A 153 3.47 16.75 6.72
CA LEU A 153 4.24 15.88 7.62
C LEU A 153 5.07 16.73 8.60
N THR A 154 5.53 16.14 9.69
CA THR A 154 6.45 16.81 10.62
C THR A 154 7.84 17.00 10.03
N VAL A 155 8.28 16.09 9.15
CA VAL A 155 9.60 16.11 8.49
C VAL A 155 9.45 15.85 6.99
N ALA A 156 10.16 16.62 6.15
CA ALA A 156 10.24 16.35 4.70
C ALA A 156 11.04 15.09 4.44
N ARG A 157 10.43 14.09 3.80
CA ARG A 157 11.04 12.78 3.52
C ARG A 157 10.38 12.06 2.35
N ALA A 158 11.14 11.19 1.70
CA ALA A 158 10.71 10.34 0.59
C ALA A 158 10.90 8.86 0.92
N GLY A 159 10.30 7.97 0.16
CA GLY A 159 10.39 6.53 0.40
C GLY A 159 9.79 6.07 1.72
N LEU A 160 8.80 6.82 2.23
CA LEU A 160 8.02 6.48 3.42
C LEU A 160 6.88 5.55 3.03
N ALA A 161 6.40 4.76 3.99
CA ALA A 161 5.23 3.90 3.80
C ALA A 161 4.03 4.42 4.62
N GLY A 162 2.82 4.21 4.09
CA GLY A 162 1.58 4.58 4.76
C GLY A 162 0.76 3.36 5.14
N LEU A 163 0.05 3.43 6.25
CA LEU A 163 -0.96 2.47 6.71
C LEU A 163 -2.06 3.19 7.46
N SER A 164 -3.22 2.57 7.61
CA SER A 164 -4.32 3.21 8.32
C SER A 164 -5.30 2.24 8.98
N SER A 165 -6.05 2.77 9.90
CA SER A 165 -7.36 2.26 10.28
C SER A 165 -8.44 3.06 9.52
N THR A 166 -9.71 2.83 9.83
CA THR A 166 -10.82 3.60 9.23
C THR A 166 -10.77 5.10 9.55
N THR A 167 -10.03 5.52 10.58
CA THR A 167 -10.02 6.91 11.07
C THR A 167 -8.64 7.56 11.16
N ARG A 168 -7.60 6.77 11.42
CA ARG A 168 -6.23 7.27 11.61
C ARG A 168 -5.31 6.69 10.54
N GLY A 169 -4.56 7.56 9.86
CA GLY A 169 -3.48 7.21 8.97
C GLY A 169 -2.12 7.46 9.61
N VAL A 170 -1.17 6.55 9.42
CA VAL A 170 0.21 6.66 9.91
C VAL A 170 1.17 6.50 8.76
N PHE A 171 2.10 7.44 8.63
CA PHE A 171 3.22 7.38 7.69
C PHE A 171 4.51 7.13 8.46
N GLY A 172 5.28 6.14 8.11
CA GLY A 172 6.49 5.75 8.82
C GLY A 172 7.74 5.66 7.95
N GLY A 173 8.90 5.95 8.56
CA GLY A 173 10.21 5.85 7.93
C GLY A 173 10.43 6.85 6.82
N GLY A 174 11.29 6.50 5.89
CA GLY A 174 11.68 7.31 4.74
C GLY A 174 13.08 7.87 4.85
N GLU A 175 13.48 8.61 3.84
CA GLU A 175 14.78 9.25 3.71
C GLU A 175 14.59 10.77 3.75
N ALA A 176 15.26 11.44 4.67
CA ALA A 176 15.29 12.89 4.83
C ALA A 176 16.43 13.52 4.00
N SER A 177 16.60 14.82 4.09
CA SER A 177 17.63 15.54 3.37
C SER A 177 19.04 14.97 3.64
N GLY A 178 19.85 14.88 2.59
CA GLY A 178 21.21 14.33 2.67
C GLY A 178 21.29 12.81 2.62
N GLY A 179 20.22 12.11 2.24
CA GLY A 179 20.21 10.64 2.17
C GLY A 179 20.16 9.99 3.56
N ILE A 180 19.64 10.69 4.57
CA ILE A 180 19.61 10.21 5.95
C ILE A 180 18.31 9.44 6.17
N ASN A 181 18.43 8.15 6.45
CA ASN A 181 17.30 7.33 6.84
C ASN A 181 16.65 7.84 8.14
N ASN A 182 15.33 7.82 8.17
CA ASN A 182 14.50 8.35 9.23
C ASN A 182 13.64 7.23 9.86
N ASN A 183 13.43 7.28 11.18
CA ASN A 183 12.56 6.35 11.91
C ASN A 183 11.22 6.98 12.32
N THR A 184 11.04 8.28 12.12
CA THR A 184 9.82 9.00 12.54
C THR A 184 8.56 8.39 11.93
N MET A 185 7.54 8.26 12.75
CA MET A 185 6.17 7.98 12.33
C MET A 185 5.30 9.21 12.61
N ASP A 186 4.54 9.63 11.60
CA ASP A 186 3.56 10.71 11.70
C ASP A 186 2.15 10.17 11.55
N TYR A 187 1.16 10.77 12.23
CA TYR A 187 -0.23 10.39 12.03
C TYR A 187 -1.14 11.56 11.70
N TYR A 188 -2.23 11.21 11.01
CA TYR A 188 -3.36 12.08 10.70
C TYR A 188 -4.68 11.49 11.16
N THR A 189 -5.65 12.35 11.49
CA THR A 189 -7.06 11.98 11.49
C THR A 189 -7.57 12.15 10.06
N ILE A 190 -7.88 11.05 9.36
CA ILE A 190 -8.14 11.06 7.90
C ILE A 190 -9.35 11.93 7.54
N ALA A 191 -10.35 12.05 8.41
CA ALA A 191 -11.57 12.81 8.14
C ALA A 191 -11.38 14.33 8.11
N THR A 192 -10.36 14.85 8.79
CA THR A 192 -10.13 16.30 8.96
C THR A 192 -8.76 16.71 8.43
N THR A 193 -8.73 17.74 7.56
CA THR A 193 -7.48 18.32 7.08
C THR A 193 -6.70 19.00 8.21
N GLY A 194 -5.38 18.93 8.15
CA GLY A 194 -4.48 19.52 9.16
C GLY A 194 -3.07 18.96 9.04
N ALA A 195 -2.15 19.51 9.82
CA ALA A 195 -0.79 18.99 9.91
C ALA A 195 -0.75 17.65 10.65
N ALA A 196 0.25 16.83 10.31
CA ALA A 196 0.53 15.60 11.03
C ALA A 196 0.98 15.88 12.46
N THR A 197 0.76 14.90 13.30
CA THR A 197 1.28 14.87 14.67
C THR A 197 2.26 13.69 14.78
N ASP A 198 3.30 13.85 15.57
CA ASP A 198 4.23 12.77 15.88
C ASP A 198 3.50 11.58 16.49
N PHE A 199 3.79 10.38 15.97
CA PHE A 199 3.23 9.13 16.48
C PHE A 199 4.22 8.37 17.37
N GLY A 200 5.52 8.50 17.09
CA GLY A 200 6.64 7.76 17.67
C GLY A 200 7.62 7.30 16.60
N ASP A 201 8.45 6.32 16.90
CA ASP A 201 9.55 5.88 16.04
C ASP A 201 9.48 4.39 15.67
N LEU A 202 9.94 4.05 14.47
CA LEU A 202 10.28 2.69 14.07
C LEU A 202 11.47 2.18 14.91
N THR A 203 11.63 0.86 15.03
CA THR A 203 12.79 0.26 15.72
C THR A 203 14.10 0.53 14.98
N LEU A 204 14.04 0.74 13.67
CA LEU A 204 15.19 0.99 12.79
C LEU A 204 14.87 2.11 11.79
N ALA A 205 15.76 3.10 11.70
CA ALA A 205 15.67 4.14 10.67
C ALA A 205 15.91 3.55 9.28
N ARG A 206 14.92 3.64 8.38
CA ARG A 206 14.98 3.07 7.04
C ARG A 206 14.00 3.73 6.07
N GLY A 207 14.39 3.79 4.80
CA GLY A 207 13.55 4.26 3.70
C GLY A 207 13.14 3.12 2.77
N TYR A 208 12.24 3.40 1.83
CA TYR A 208 11.77 2.45 0.79
C TYR A 208 11.23 1.14 1.38
N LEU A 209 10.50 1.25 2.48
CA LEU A 209 9.84 0.17 3.18
C LEU A 209 8.39 0.01 2.66
N ALA A 210 7.78 -1.12 2.95
CA ALA A 210 6.36 -1.37 2.71
C ALA A 210 5.56 -1.33 4.02
N ALA A 211 4.24 -1.20 3.89
CA ALA A 211 3.35 -1.25 5.04
C ALA A 211 2.12 -2.12 4.75
N GLY A 212 1.44 -2.54 5.82
CA GLY A 212 0.18 -3.24 5.79
C GLY A 212 -0.53 -3.09 7.12
N ALA A 213 -1.85 -3.27 7.16
CA ALA A 213 -2.59 -3.09 8.40
C ALA A 213 -3.84 -3.98 8.49
N SER A 214 -4.22 -4.27 9.73
CA SER A 214 -5.59 -4.59 10.11
C SER A 214 -6.29 -3.33 10.61
N THR A 215 -7.51 -3.46 11.07
CA THR A 215 -8.25 -2.33 11.66
C THR A 215 -7.60 -1.75 12.93
N THR A 216 -6.69 -2.49 13.58
CA THR A 216 -6.08 -2.10 14.87
C THR A 216 -4.57 -2.10 14.88
N ARG A 217 -3.92 -2.97 14.13
CA ARG A 217 -2.46 -3.14 14.09
C ARG A 217 -1.94 -2.78 12.71
N GLY A 218 -0.93 -1.90 12.67
CA GLY A 218 -0.15 -1.58 11.50
C GLY A 218 1.21 -2.27 11.55
N VAL A 219 1.75 -2.64 10.39
CA VAL A 219 3.09 -3.22 10.24
C VAL A 219 3.88 -2.48 9.17
N PHE A 220 5.17 -2.28 9.40
CA PHE A 220 6.14 -1.72 8.47
C PHE A 220 7.23 -2.76 8.20
N SER A 221 7.59 -2.99 6.95
CA SER A 221 8.39 -4.14 6.57
C SER A 221 9.50 -3.78 5.57
N GLY A 222 10.68 -4.39 5.76
CA GLY A 222 11.82 -4.24 4.87
C GLY A 222 12.39 -2.81 4.84
N GLY A 223 12.94 -2.42 3.71
CA GLY A 223 13.51 -1.09 3.49
C GLY A 223 15.03 -1.09 3.42
N ASP A 224 15.59 0.11 3.32
CA ASP A 224 17.04 0.37 3.29
C ASP A 224 17.44 1.18 4.52
N SER A 225 18.38 0.67 5.30
CA SER A 225 18.99 1.33 6.46
C SER A 225 20.49 1.65 6.25
N GLY A 226 20.93 1.71 5.01
CA GLY A 226 22.32 1.63 4.56
C GLY A 226 22.69 0.23 4.08
N THR A 227 21.88 -0.74 4.43
CA THR A 227 21.83 -2.12 3.91
C THR A 227 20.38 -2.55 3.80
N TYR A 228 20.07 -3.53 2.94
CA TYR A 228 18.70 -4.03 2.83
C TYR A 228 18.27 -4.68 4.15
N SER A 229 17.06 -4.36 4.59
CA SER A 229 16.49 -4.82 5.85
C SER A 229 15.44 -5.92 5.62
N ASN A 230 15.38 -6.89 6.54
CA ASN A 230 14.29 -7.86 6.65
C ASN A 230 13.33 -7.53 7.80
N VAL A 231 13.64 -6.54 8.64
CA VAL A 231 12.87 -6.19 9.86
C VAL A 231 11.42 -5.88 9.52
N ILE A 232 10.51 -6.44 10.31
CA ILE A 232 9.11 -6.07 10.35
C ILE A 232 8.81 -5.48 11.73
N ASP A 233 8.33 -4.24 11.76
CA ASP A 233 7.86 -3.56 12.96
C ASP A 233 6.34 -3.54 13.02
N TYR A 234 5.75 -3.46 14.22
CA TYR A 234 4.32 -3.23 14.38
C TYR A 234 3.99 -2.11 15.36
N ILE A 235 2.81 -1.52 15.17
CA ILE A 235 2.20 -0.52 16.03
C ILE A 235 0.74 -0.87 16.33
N THR A 236 0.22 -0.35 17.44
CA THR A 236 -1.22 -0.25 17.68
C THR A 236 -1.70 1.10 17.13
N ILE A 237 -2.48 1.11 16.04
CA ILE A 237 -2.81 2.35 15.29
C ILE A 237 -3.54 3.37 16.17
N ALA A 238 -4.36 2.93 17.14
CA ALA A 238 -5.17 3.81 17.98
C ALA A 238 -4.37 4.60 19.02
N THR A 239 -3.18 4.13 19.41
CA THR A 239 -2.35 4.72 20.47
C THR A 239 -0.98 5.09 19.95
N THR A 240 -0.54 6.33 20.19
CA THR A 240 0.82 6.79 19.86
C THR A 240 1.86 6.07 20.71
N GLY A 241 3.02 5.86 20.14
CA GLY A 241 4.18 5.21 20.76
C GLY A 241 5.11 4.59 19.74
N ASN A 242 6.27 4.18 20.19
CA ASN A 242 7.25 3.56 19.32
C ASN A 242 6.80 2.18 18.83
N ALA A 243 7.23 1.81 17.64
CA ALA A 243 7.02 0.49 17.10
C ALA A 243 7.76 -0.58 17.92
N THR A 244 7.27 -1.79 17.82
CA THR A 244 7.86 -2.98 18.43
C THR A 244 8.22 -3.98 17.33
N ASP A 245 9.27 -4.73 17.52
CA ASP A 245 9.66 -5.81 16.62
C ASP A 245 8.52 -6.82 16.45
N PHE A 246 8.23 -7.17 15.20
CA PHE A 246 7.23 -8.17 14.82
C PHE A 246 7.88 -9.50 14.41
N GLY A 247 9.03 -9.44 13.74
CA GLY A 247 9.73 -10.52 13.11
C GLY A 247 10.41 -10.08 11.81
N ASP A 248 10.70 -11.01 10.92
CA ASP A 248 11.51 -10.77 9.71
C ASP A 248 10.83 -11.24 8.43
N LEU A 249 11.11 -10.55 7.31
CA LEU A 249 10.88 -11.06 5.95
C LEU A 249 11.73 -12.30 5.68
N THR A 250 11.31 -13.12 4.71
CA THR A 250 12.11 -14.27 4.25
C THR A 250 13.43 -13.84 3.62
N VAL A 251 13.47 -12.65 3.00
CA VAL A 251 14.67 -12.07 2.37
C VAL A 251 14.74 -10.57 2.65
N ALA A 252 15.90 -10.08 3.08
CA ALA A 252 16.16 -8.65 3.26
C ALA A 252 16.09 -7.92 1.91
N ARG A 253 15.21 -6.90 1.81
CA ARG A 253 14.98 -6.14 0.58
C ARG A 253 14.36 -4.77 0.83
N SER A 254 14.64 -3.82 -0.06
CA SER A 254 14.04 -2.49 -0.10
C SER A 254 13.14 -2.32 -1.32
N ALA A 255 12.45 -1.19 -1.43
CA ALA A 255 11.66 -0.82 -2.60
C ALA A 255 10.58 -1.86 -2.99
N LEU A 256 10.05 -2.52 -1.97
CA LEU A 256 8.95 -3.49 -2.03
C LEU A 256 7.61 -2.77 -1.83
N ALA A 257 6.51 -3.43 -2.14
CA ALA A 257 5.16 -2.91 -1.97
C ALA A 257 4.34 -3.76 -1.00
N GLY A 258 3.37 -3.15 -0.32
CA GLY A 258 2.49 -3.83 0.62
C GLY A 258 1.04 -3.86 0.16
N GLY A 259 0.29 -4.85 0.63
CA GLY A 259 -1.15 -4.95 0.51
C GLY A 259 -1.67 -5.82 1.64
N SER A 260 -2.88 -5.56 2.16
CA SER A 260 -3.35 -6.28 3.33
C SER A 260 -4.84 -6.56 3.33
N SER A 261 -5.22 -7.59 4.06
CA SER A 261 -6.58 -7.81 4.55
C SER A 261 -6.63 -7.52 6.04
N THR A 262 -7.79 -7.70 6.66
CA THR A 262 -7.94 -7.58 8.10
C THR A 262 -7.10 -8.60 8.89
N THR A 263 -6.58 -9.64 8.24
CA THR A 263 -5.86 -10.74 8.90
C THR A 263 -4.44 -10.96 8.40
N ARG A 264 -4.16 -10.67 7.12
CA ARG A 264 -2.85 -10.89 6.47
C ARG A 264 -2.30 -9.61 5.88
N ALA A 265 -1.00 -9.38 6.01
CA ALA A 265 -0.27 -8.42 5.21
C ALA A 265 0.68 -9.18 4.26
N LEU A 266 0.72 -8.73 3.01
CA LEU A 266 1.57 -9.24 1.95
C LEU A 266 2.59 -8.18 1.56
N PHE A 267 3.81 -8.63 1.25
CA PHE A 267 4.92 -7.78 0.84
C PHE A 267 5.51 -8.36 -0.45
N GLY A 268 5.37 -7.63 -1.56
CA GLY A 268 5.73 -8.13 -2.87
C GLY A 268 6.84 -7.35 -3.56
N GLY A 269 7.67 -8.07 -4.34
CA GLY A 269 8.73 -7.48 -5.13
C GLY A 269 9.88 -6.92 -4.30
N GLY A 270 10.55 -5.89 -4.83
CA GLY A 270 11.62 -5.17 -4.15
C GLY A 270 13.00 -5.37 -4.78
N TYR A 271 14.02 -4.97 -4.05
CA TYR A 271 15.41 -4.95 -4.48
C TYR A 271 16.35 -5.57 -3.45
N THR A 272 17.17 -6.52 -3.90
CA THR A 272 18.15 -7.26 -3.11
C THR A 272 19.58 -7.17 -3.68
N GLY A 273 19.84 -6.16 -4.52
CA GLY A 273 20.97 -6.08 -5.46
C GLY A 273 20.50 -6.35 -6.90
N ALA A 274 19.36 -7.02 -7.06
CA ALA A 274 18.58 -7.19 -8.29
C ALA A 274 17.09 -7.05 -7.96
N GLY A 275 16.24 -6.93 -8.98
CA GLY A 275 14.79 -6.98 -8.78
C GLY A 275 14.38 -8.34 -8.19
N SER A 276 13.38 -8.33 -7.31
CA SER A 276 12.80 -9.53 -6.67
C SER A 276 11.39 -9.78 -7.18
N ASN A 277 10.99 -11.05 -7.29
CA ASN A 277 9.60 -11.45 -7.54
C ASN A 277 8.91 -12.01 -6.28
N VAL A 278 9.63 -12.22 -5.19
CA VAL A 278 9.12 -12.83 -3.96
C VAL A 278 7.94 -12.03 -3.38
N ILE A 279 6.89 -12.74 -2.99
CA ILE A 279 5.80 -12.22 -2.17
C ILE A 279 5.82 -12.97 -0.85
N ASP A 280 6.06 -12.24 0.25
CA ASP A 280 5.93 -12.75 1.61
C ASP A 280 4.60 -12.38 2.22
N TYR A 281 4.15 -13.15 3.22
CA TYR A 281 3.00 -12.75 4.04
C TYR A 281 3.23 -12.99 5.53
N ILE A 282 2.48 -12.24 6.33
CA ILE A 282 2.36 -12.44 7.78
C ILE A 282 0.88 -12.52 8.18
N THR A 283 0.63 -13.16 9.32
CA THR A 283 -0.65 -13.05 10.04
C THR A 283 -0.56 -11.87 10.99
N ILE A 284 -1.29 -10.77 10.72
CA ILE A 284 -1.10 -9.49 11.44
C ILE A 284 -1.36 -9.62 12.96
N ALA A 285 -2.25 -10.51 13.39
CA ALA A 285 -2.63 -10.64 14.78
C ALA A 285 -1.54 -11.23 15.69
N SER A 286 -0.60 -12.02 15.14
CA SER A 286 0.45 -12.72 15.89
C SER A 286 1.84 -12.38 15.36
N THR A 287 2.76 -11.98 16.25
CA THR A 287 4.17 -11.74 15.89
C THR A 287 4.85 -13.03 15.43
N GLY A 288 5.81 -12.90 14.53
CA GLY A 288 6.61 -13.98 13.96
C GLY A 288 7.10 -13.63 12.56
N ASN A 289 8.01 -14.42 12.06
CA ASN A 289 8.60 -14.21 10.74
C ASN A 289 7.57 -14.42 9.61
N ALA A 290 7.79 -13.72 8.52
CA ALA A 290 7.01 -13.89 7.29
C ALA A 290 7.26 -15.28 6.69
N VAL A 291 6.27 -15.71 5.92
CA VAL A 291 6.28 -16.98 5.18
C VAL A 291 6.10 -16.68 3.71
N ASP A 292 6.71 -17.46 2.85
CA ASP A 292 6.53 -17.37 1.41
C ASP A 292 5.06 -17.51 1.02
N PHE A 293 4.59 -16.57 0.20
CA PHE A 293 3.22 -16.56 -0.34
C PHE A 293 3.19 -17.03 -1.80
N GLY A 294 4.27 -16.75 -2.54
CA GLY A 294 4.40 -16.98 -3.97
C GLY A 294 5.17 -15.86 -4.65
N ASP A 295 5.01 -15.71 -5.95
CA ASP A 295 5.82 -14.82 -6.76
C ASP A 295 4.98 -13.86 -7.60
N LEU A 296 5.51 -12.64 -7.84
CA LEU A 296 5.12 -11.80 -8.98
C LEU A 296 5.47 -12.50 -10.29
N THR A 297 4.77 -12.18 -11.35
CA THR A 297 5.04 -12.78 -12.68
C THR A 297 6.44 -12.45 -13.20
N ILE A 298 6.98 -11.29 -12.82
CA ILE A 298 8.33 -10.85 -13.15
C ILE A 298 8.92 -10.06 -11.97
N ALA A 299 10.21 -10.27 -11.69
CA ALA A 299 10.95 -9.52 -10.69
C ALA A 299 10.85 -8.00 -10.92
N THR A 300 10.30 -7.30 -9.95
CA THR A 300 9.97 -5.86 -10.04
C THR A 300 10.32 -5.16 -8.73
N ARG A 301 10.91 -3.97 -8.82
CA ARG A 301 11.21 -3.08 -7.70
C ARG A 301 10.52 -1.73 -7.86
N LEU A 302 10.42 -0.93 -6.79
CA LEU A 302 9.87 0.44 -6.83
C LEU A 302 8.41 0.49 -7.33
N LEU A 303 7.67 -0.56 -7.05
CA LEU A 303 6.28 -0.74 -7.38
C LEU A 303 5.40 -0.18 -6.26
N ALA A 304 4.15 0.10 -6.56
CA ALA A 304 3.14 0.43 -5.55
C ALA A 304 2.27 -0.78 -5.23
N GLY A 305 1.72 -0.81 -4.01
CA GLY A 305 0.75 -1.80 -3.60
C GLY A 305 -0.51 -1.17 -3.05
N CYS A 306 -1.62 -1.87 -3.18
CA CYS A 306 -2.88 -1.56 -2.51
C CYS A 306 -3.73 -2.83 -2.37
N SER A 307 -4.83 -2.73 -1.62
CA SER A 307 -5.79 -3.83 -1.49
C SER A 307 -7.23 -3.32 -1.48
N ASN A 308 -8.18 -4.21 -1.78
CA ASN A 308 -9.60 -3.90 -1.68
C ASN A 308 -10.20 -4.23 -0.30
N SER A 309 -9.37 -4.58 0.65
CA SER A 309 -9.80 -4.80 2.02
C SER A 309 -9.61 -3.52 2.83
N HIS A 310 -10.65 -3.14 3.59
CA HIS A 310 -10.56 -2.05 4.54
C HIS A 310 -9.78 -2.45 5.78
N GLY A 311 -8.51 -2.71 5.62
CA GLY A 311 -7.58 -2.87 6.72
C GLY A 311 -6.57 -1.73 6.80
N GLY A 312 -6.62 -0.76 5.83
CA GLY A 312 -5.74 0.38 5.90
C GLY A 312 -4.68 0.50 4.80
N LEU A 313 -4.90 -0.08 3.65
CA LEU A 313 -4.14 0.23 2.41
C LEU A 313 -5.05 0.15 1.21
#